data_9052d896655f06edc4c43cb4c689d149
#
_entry.id   9052d896655f06edc4c43cb4c689d149
#
_cell.length_a   1.000
_cell.length_b   1.000
_cell.length_c   1.000
_cell.angle_alpha   90.00
_cell.angle_beta   90.00
_cell.angle_gamma   90.00
#
_symmetry.space_group_name_H-M   'P 1'
#
loop_
_entity.id
_entity.type
_entity.pdbx_description
1 polymer ?
#
loop_
_entity_poly.entity_id
_entity_poly.type
_entity_poly.pdbx_seq_one_letter_code
_entity_poly.pdbx_strand_id
1 'polypeptide(L)'
;MDLRGGGLQWRLDPKQLFLNHGSFGAVPLELEQERQRWQRALELDPVSFLVDQLPGALASAKGSLARFLGADSAGLAFVPSTTYGLNELLSQLELPAGSGVLLGLDAYNATANIVGHWAARRGWTVRRAQWPLPLPSTELWLEAYGSELAAGVELLVLDHITSPTALWQPLDQLLPLARSHGARVIIDGAHGPGSVPLELDKWAAAGMDAYVGNLHKWLCCPRGSAFLWVADPWRAWLRPLVISHGANAPAGELSRFQQEHDWIGTHDPSAYLCLPKALELLGLAQPGAQQRLLDQRRSQLLAARQQLQQALGRGDAPPLVPAEGVASMVALDLGVCDPLVVYRFFRDRRLQVPVVPLVPHQVPSRCFLRLSWFAYNEPSDLELLAQALGEAASYFEFAPWG
;
A
#
# COMPACT_ATOMS: atom_id res chain seq x y z
N MET A 1 -14.40 -20.50 1.20
CA MET A 1 -13.66 -20.43 2.47
C MET A 1 -14.20 -19.22 3.18
N ASP A 2 -14.88 -19.38 4.29
CA ASP A 2 -15.45 -18.25 5.05
C ASP A 2 -14.29 -17.51 5.71
N LEU A 3 -14.01 -16.29 5.27
CA LEU A 3 -12.96 -15.44 5.85
C LEU A 3 -13.38 -14.82 7.19
N ARG A 4 -14.57 -15.17 7.70
CA ARG A 4 -14.97 -14.82 9.06
C ARG A 4 -14.05 -15.51 10.06
N GLY A 5 -12.99 -14.78 10.46
CA GLY A 5 -12.04 -15.19 11.46
C GLY A 5 -11.16 -16.40 11.12
N GLY A 6 -11.36 -17.13 10.02
CA GLY A 6 -10.51 -18.27 9.53
C GLY A 6 -9.84 -19.13 10.59
N GLY A 7 -10.29 -19.10 11.84
CA GLY A 7 -9.62 -19.69 12.99
C GLY A 7 -8.40 -18.91 13.49
N LEU A 8 -8.02 -17.78 12.87
CA LEU A 8 -6.88 -16.97 13.29
C LEU A 8 -7.19 -16.19 14.58
N GLN A 9 -6.22 -16.12 15.48
CA GLN A 9 -6.34 -15.37 16.73
C GLN A 9 -5.63 -14.02 16.61
N TRP A 10 -6.23 -12.97 17.17
CA TRP A 10 -5.73 -11.59 17.10
C TRP A 10 -5.53 -11.00 18.50
N ARG A 11 -4.39 -10.32 18.71
CA ARG A 11 -4.10 -9.62 19.98
C ARG A 11 -4.55 -8.16 19.95
N LEU A 12 -5.65 -7.87 19.27
CA LEU A 12 -6.26 -6.55 19.34
C LEU A 12 -6.91 -6.33 20.70
N ASP A 13 -6.86 -5.10 21.20
CA ASP A 13 -7.54 -4.75 22.45
C ASP A 13 -9.06 -4.91 22.29
N PRO A 14 -9.72 -5.84 23.01
CA PRO A 14 -11.15 -6.09 22.86
C PRO A 14 -12.02 -4.90 23.29
N LYS A 15 -11.45 -3.90 23.96
CA LYS A 15 -12.13 -2.66 24.33
C LYS A 15 -12.10 -1.61 23.22
N GLN A 16 -11.40 -1.87 22.12
CA GLN A 16 -11.25 -0.97 20.98
C GLN A 16 -11.82 -1.62 19.73
N LEU A 17 -12.75 -0.96 19.08
CA LEU A 17 -13.22 -1.39 17.76
C LEU A 17 -12.21 -0.94 16.72
N PHE A 18 -11.48 -1.91 16.13
CA PHE A 18 -10.41 -1.63 15.19
C PHE A 18 -10.89 -1.76 13.73
N LEU A 19 -11.18 -0.63 13.09
CA LEU A 19 -11.64 -0.50 11.70
C LEU A 19 -10.58 0.19 10.81
N ASN A 20 -9.31 0.01 11.18
CA ASN A 20 -8.17 0.70 10.57
C ASN A 20 -7.04 -0.25 10.16
N HIS A 21 -7.38 -1.43 9.65
CA HIS A 21 -6.36 -2.40 9.20
C HIS A 21 -5.41 -1.81 8.14
N GLY A 22 -5.94 -1.01 7.21
CA GLY A 22 -5.17 -0.41 6.12
C GLY A 22 -4.07 0.55 6.56
N SER A 23 -4.08 1.11 7.76
CA SER A 23 -3.00 2.01 8.21
C SER A 23 -1.71 1.25 8.50
N PHE A 24 -1.76 0.21 9.35
CA PHE A 24 -0.57 -0.47 9.87
C PHE A 24 -0.65 -1.99 9.89
N GLY A 25 -1.79 -2.56 9.50
CA GLY A 25 -2.08 -3.99 9.63
C GLY A 25 -2.23 -4.44 11.09
N ALA A 26 -2.74 -5.64 11.27
CA ALA A 26 -2.68 -6.40 12.51
C ALA A 26 -1.98 -7.73 12.21
N VAL A 27 -1.28 -8.28 13.20
CA VAL A 27 -0.56 -9.54 13.07
C VAL A 27 -1.34 -10.61 13.84
N PRO A 28 -1.72 -11.75 13.22
CA PRO A 28 -2.33 -12.85 13.95
C PRO A 28 -1.31 -13.55 14.84
N LEU A 29 -1.79 -14.19 15.91
CA LEU A 29 -0.96 -14.84 16.91
C LEU A 29 -0.05 -15.91 16.29
N GLU A 30 -0.54 -16.62 15.29
CA GLU A 30 0.20 -17.65 14.57
C GLU A 30 1.43 -17.09 13.84
N LEU A 31 1.35 -15.87 13.31
CA LEU A 31 2.50 -15.18 12.70
C LEU A 31 3.44 -14.56 13.74
N GLU A 32 2.93 -14.14 14.90
CA GLU A 32 3.80 -13.75 16.01
C GLU A 32 4.64 -14.93 16.50
N GLN A 33 4.03 -16.13 16.59
CA GLN A 33 4.73 -17.37 16.97
C GLN A 33 5.77 -17.76 15.93
N GLU A 34 5.46 -17.63 14.63
CA GLU A 34 6.41 -17.88 13.55
C GLU A 34 7.60 -16.90 13.61
N ARG A 35 7.33 -15.62 13.84
CA ARG A 35 8.40 -14.63 14.05
C ARG A 35 9.30 -15.01 15.22
N GLN A 36 8.71 -15.37 16.35
CA GLN A 36 9.48 -15.80 17.52
C GLN A 36 10.30 -17.07 17.26
N ARG A 37 9.82 -17.97 16.38
CA ARG A 37 10.59 -19.15 15.95
C ARG A 37 11.87 -18.72 15.22
N TRP A 38 11.76 -17.78 14.27
CA TRP A 38 12.91 -17.22 13.55
C TRP A 38 13.88 -16.49 14.48
N GLN A 39 13.38 -15.68 15.39
CA GLN A 39 14.19 -14.96 16.37
C GLN A 39 14.94 -15.91 17.29
N ARG A 40 14.29 -16.96 17.79
CA ARG A 40 14.95 -17.97 18.59
C ARG A 40 16.04 -18.73 17.81
N ALA A 41 15.82 -19.03 16.54
CA ALA A 41 16.83 -19.68 15.71
C ALA A 41 18.05 -18.76 15.51
N LEU A 42 17.84 -17.47 15.30
CA LEU A 42 18.90 -16.47 15.21
C LEU A 42 19.73 -16.38 16.50
N GLU A 43 19.07 -16.31 17.68
CA GLU A 43 19.76 -16.17 18.97
C GLU A 43 20.43 -17.48 19.44
N LEU A 44 19.95 -18.63 18.98
CA LEU A 44 20.52 -19.93 19.34
C LEU A 44 21.94 -20.13 18.78
N ASP A 45 22.15 -19.73 17.52
CA ASP A 45 23.45 -19.74 16.83
C ASP A 45 23.47 -18.66 15.75
N PRO A 46 23.85 -17.43 16.11
CA PRO A 46 23.81 -16.30 15.19
C PRO A 46 24.68 -16.49 13.93
N VAL A 47 25.83 -17.15 14.07
CA VAL A 47 26.76 -17.36 12.95
C VAL A 47 26.17 -18.36 11.96
N SER A 48 25.78 -19.54 12.43
CA SER A 48 25.15 -20.54 11.56
C SER A 48 23.85 -20.02 10.96
N PHE A 49 23.04 -19.28 11.72
CA PHE A 49 21.81 -18.71 11.19
C PHE A 49 22.08 -17.71 10.06
N LEU A 50 22.92 -16.70 10.30
CA LEU A 50 23.13 -15.60 9.36
C LEU A 50 23.97 -16.03 8.13
N VAL A 51 24.91 -16.96 8.30
CA VAL A 51 25.83 -17.37 7.23
C VAL A 51 25.29 -18.56 6.42
N ASP A 52 24.76 -19.59 7.13
CA ASP A 52 24.42 -20.86 6.47
C ASP A 52 22.91 -20.96 6.15
N GLN A 53 22.03 -20.50 7.07
CA GLN A 53 20.58 -20.72 6.95
C GLN A 53 19.85 -19.57 6.26
N LEU A 54 20.21 -18.31 6.55
CA LEU A 54 19.51 -17.13 6.05
C LEU A 54 19.45 -17.05 4.52
N PRO A 55 20.52 -17.35 3.75
CA PRO A 55 20.43 -17.31 2.27
C PRO A 55 19.33 -18.22 1.72
N GLY A 56 19.22 -19.44 2.21
CA GLY A 56 18.16 -20.37 1.81
C GLY A 56 16.76 -19.91 2.24
N ALA A 57 16.64 -19.37 3.45
CA ALA A 57 15.36 -18.83 3.96
C ALA A 57 14.89 -17.61 3.14
N LEU A 58 15.81 -16.71 2.79
CA LEU A 58 15.53 -15.56 1.91
C LEU A 58 15.10 -16.01 0.51
N ALA A 59 15.82 -16.96 -0.09
CA ALA A 59 15.46 -17.50 -1.41
C ALA A 59 14.06 -18.12 -1.40
N SER A 60 13.70 -18.88 -0.35
CA SER A 60 12.37 -19.47 -0.15
C SER A 60 11.28 -18.39 -0.02
N ALA A 61 11.53 -17.35 0.80
CA ALA A 61 10.59 -16.25 1.01
C ALA A 61 10.40 -15.44 -0.28
N LYS A 62 11.47 -15.12 -1.01
CA LYS A 62 11.41 -14.44 -2.33
C LYS A 62 10.67 -15.28 -3.36
N GLY A 63 10.94 -16.59 -3.43
CA GLY A 63 10.25 -17.49 -4.35
C GLY A 63 8.74 -17.56 -4.07
N SER A 64 8.33 -17.53 -2.80
CA SER A 64 6.93 -17.46 -2.40
C SER A 64 6.31 -16.11 -2.76
N LEU A 65 7.04 -15.02 -2.56
CA LEU A 65 6.62 -13.68 -2.94
C LEU A 65 6.48 -13.55 -4.47
N ALA A 66 7.46 -14.01 -5.23
CA ALA A 66 7.45 -13.97 -6.69
C ALA A 66 6.20 -14.65 -7.27
N ARG A 67 5.88 -15.86 -6.81
CA ARG A 67 4.66 -16.57 -7.22
C ARG A 67 3.38 -15.81 -6.86
N PHE A 68 3.34 -15.21 -5.68
CA PHE A 68 2.20 -14.42 -5.22
C PHE A 68 2.00 -13.14 -6.06
N LEU A 69 3.08 -12.50 -6.48
CA LEU A 69 3.08 -11.25 -7.24
C LEU A 69 2.96 -11.45 -8.76
N GLY A 70 3.09 -12.68 -9.28
CA GLY A 70 3.27 -12.92 -10.72
C GLY A 70 4.51 -12.19 -11.23
N ALA A 71 5.66 -12.39 -10.57
CA ALA A 71 6.88 -11.62 -10.79
C ALA A 71 8.12 -12.51 -10.91
N ASP A 72 9.11 -12.05 -11.70
CA ASP A 72 10.46 -12.60 -11.65
C ASP A 72 11.14 -12.28 -10.31
N SER A 73 11.58 -13.33 -9.61
CA SER A 73 12.26 -13.21 -8.32
C SER A 73 13.59 -12.47 -8.38
N ALA A 74 14.23 -12.42 -9.55
CA ALA A 74 15.51 -11.73 -9.74
C ALA A 74 15.41 -10.20 -9.54
N GLY A 75 14.21 -9.63 -9.69
CA GLY A 75 13.94 -8.21 -9.42
C GLY A 75 13.47 -7.90 -8.01
N LEU A 76 13.36 -8.91 -7.10
CA LEU A 76 12.83 -8.74 -5.76
C LEU A 76 13.93 -8.47 -4.73
N ALA A 77 13.68 -7.48 -3.88
CA ALA A 77 14.42 -7.21 -2.66
C ALA A 77 13.47 -6.98 -1.48
N PHE A 78 13.84 -7.44 -0.28
CA PHE A 78 13.12 -7.06 0.93
C PHE A 78 13.62 -5.71 1.44
N VAL A 79 12.68 -4.87 1.86
CA VAL A 79 12.94 -3.54 2.43
C VAL A 79 12.08 -3.33 3.68
N PRO A 80 12.45 -2.41 4.59
CA PRO A 80 11.68 -2.21 5.83
C PRO A 80 10.25 -1.68 5.62
N SER A 81 10.04 -0.87 4.58
CA SER A 81 8.74 -0.25 4.26
C SER A 81 8.70 0.25 2.82
N THR A 82 7.50 0.50 2.29
CA THR A 82 7.33 1.18 0.99
C THR A 82 8.03 2.54 0.98
N THR A 83 7.95 3.31 2.07
CA THR A 83 8.66 4.60 2.20
C THR A 83 10.17 4.44 2.02
N TYR A 84 10.78 3.39 2.57
CA TYR A 84 12.20 3.09 2.39
C TYR A 84 12.52 2.79 0.92
N GLY A 85 11.77 1.89 0.28
CA GLY A 85 12.01 1.51 -1.13
C GLY A 85 11.81 2.67 -2.10
N LEU A 86 10.83 3.56 -1.86
CA LEU A 86 10.65 4.78 -2.67
C LEU A 86 11.83 5.75 -2.51
N ASN A 87 12.38 5.90 -1.31
CA ASN A 87 13.61 6.67 -1.11
C ASN A 87 14.80 6.06 -1.86
N GLU A 88 14.92 4.73 -1.85
CA GLU A 88 15.97 4.02 -2.57
C GLU A 88 15.90 4.30 -4.07
N LEU A 89 14.71 4.15 -4.68
CA LEU A 89 14.50 4.42 -6.09
C LEU A 89 14.78 5.88 -6.45
N LEU A 90 14.13 6.82 -5.77
CA LEU A 90 14.19 8.24 -6.13
C LEU A 90 15.55 8.89 -5.79
N SER A 91 16.27 8.39 -4.80
CA SER A 91 17.60 8.89 -4.46
C SER A 91 18.63 8.64 -5.56
N GLN A 92 18.45 7.61 -6.37
CA GLN A 92 19.39 7.19 -7.39
C GLN A 92 18.91 7.43 -8.83
N LEU A 93 17.61 7.72 -8.99
CA LEU A 93 17.04 7.98 -10.30
C LEU A 93 17.61 9.27 -10.88
N GLU A 94 18.18 9.17 -12.07
CA GLU A 94 18.70 10.31 -12.80
C GLU A 94 17.72 10.74 -13.89
N LEU A 95 17.29 11.99 -13.82
CA LEU A 95 16.51 12.69 -14.84
C LEU A 95 17.15 14.05 -15.09
N PRO A 96 17.08 14.61 -16.31
CA PRO A 96 17.55 15.97 -16.60
C PRO A 96 16.91 17.01 -15.67
N ALA A 97 17.60 18.11 -15.42
CA ALA A 97 17.00 19.25 -14.73
C ALA A 97 15.83 19.79 -15.58
N GLY A 98 14.75 20.16 -14.92
CA GLY A 98 13.51 20.57 -15.57
C GLY A 98 12.52 19.45 -15.83
N SER A 99 12.94 18.17 -15.69
CA SER A 99 12.04 17.02 -15.89
C SER A 99 10.77 17.10 -15.05
N GLY A 100 9.62 16.74 -15.66
CA GLY A 100 8.34 16.65 -14.99
C GLY A 100 8.20 15.35 -14.19
N VAL A 101 7.82 15.46 -12.91
CA VAL A 101 7.46 14.32 -12.06
C VAL A 101 6.00 14.44 -11.68
N LEU A 102 5.18 13.47 -12.10
CA LEU A 102 3.73 13.49 -11.90
C LEU A 102 3.31 12.63 -10.71
N LEU A 103 2.44 13.21 -9.89
CA LEU A 103 1.72 12.56 -8.78
C LEU A 103 0.21 12.69 -8.98
N GLY A 104 -0.56 11.86 -8.30
CA GLY A 104 -2.01 12.05 -8.16
C GLY A 104 -2.40 13.17 -7.20
N LEU A 105 -3.65 13.66 -7.33
CA LEU A 105 -4.26 14.65 -6.44
C LEU A 105 -4.10 14.26 -4.95
N ASP A 106 -4.37 13.01 -4.64
CA ASP A 106 -4.43 12.43 -3.31
C ASP A 106 -3.26 11.47 -3.01
N ALA A 107 -2.10 11.72 -3.66
CA ALA A 107 -0.88 10.94 -3.42
C ALA A 107 -0.52 10.89 -1.93
N TYR A 108 -0.05 9.73 -1.48
CA TYR A 108 0.33 9.55 -0.08
C TYR A 108 1.37 10.58 0.36
N ASN A 109 1.15 11.17 1.55
CA ASN A 109 1.96 12.30 2.02
C ASN A 109 3.47 12.00 2.06
N ALA A 110 3.88 10.82 2.50
CA ALA A 110 5.31 10.48 2.52
C ALA A 110 5.88 10.39 1.10
N THR A 111 5.14 9.81 0.15
CA THR A 111 5.52 9.72 -1.27
C THR A 111 5.65 11.10 -1.89
N ALA A 112 4.67 11.99 -1.65
CA ALA A 112 4.73 13.37 -2.09
C ALA A 112 5.94 14.13 -1.51
N ASN A 113 6.25 13.92 -0.23
CA ASN A 113 7.41 14.52 0.43
C ASN A 113 8.75 14.01 -0.14
N ILE A 114 8.85 12.69 -0.42
CA ILE A 114 10.05 12.10 -1.04
C ILE A 114 10.26 12.70 -2.43
N VAL A 115 9.21 12.74 -3.27
CA VAL A 115 9.27 13.34 -4.61
C VAL A 115 9.64 14.82 -4.52
N GLY A 116 9.00 15.59 -3.63
CA GLY A 116 9.32 17.02 -3.43
C GLY A 116 10.76 17.26 -2.99
N HIS A 117 11.27 16.40 -2.09
CA HIS A 117 12.67 16.49 -1.62
C HIS A 117 13.66 16.29 -2.78
N TRP A 118 13.50 15.24 -3.57
CA TRP A 118 14.41 14.95 -4.67
C TRP A 118 14.24 15.91 -5.84
N ALA A 119 13.01 16.34 -6.11
CA ALA A 119 12.73 17.36 -7.13
C ALA A 119 13.46 18.68 -6.81
N ALA A 120 13.37 19.15 -5.57
CA ALA A 120 14.08 20.36 -5.15
C ALA A 120 15.62 20.25 -5.26
N ARG A 121 16.19 19.07 -4.97
CA ARG A 121 17.65 18.84 -5.06
C ARG A 121 18.16 18.68 -6.50
N ARG A 122 17.32 18.21 -7.41
CA ARG A 122 17.72 17.85 -8.80
C ARG A 122 17.14 18.77 -9.85
N GLY A 123 16.38 19.79 -9.43
CA GLY A 123 15.75 20.74 -10.33
C GLY A 123 14.61 20.15 -11.15
N TRP A 124 13.89 19.15 -10.63
CA TRP A 124 12.70 18.61 -11.27
C TRP A 124 11.45 19.44 -10.95
N THR A 125 10.46 19.36 -11.81
CA THR A 125 9.16 20.04 -11.62
C THR A 125 8.12 19.03 -11.18
N VAL A 126 7.52 19.21 -10.00
CA VAL A 126 6.43 18.35 -9.52
C VAL A 126 5.11 18.84 -10.10
N ARG A 127 4.38 17.93 -10.74
CA ARG A 127 3.04 18.12 -11.30
C ARG A 127 2.04 17.23 -10.59
N ARG A 128 0.76 17.58 -10.63
CA ARG A 128 -0.32 16.78 -10.01
C ARG A 128 -1.48 16.65 -10.97
N ALA A 129 -1.86 15.42 -11.29
CA ALA A 129 -3.12 15.13 -11.97
C ALA A 129 -4.28 15.51 -11.04
N GLN A 130 -5.26 16.25 -11.56
CA GLN A 130 -6.41 16.76 -10.81
C GLN A 130 -7.69 16.19 -11.39
N TRP A 131 -8.57 15.69 -10.53
CA TRP A 131 -9.90 15.21 -10.89
C TRP A 131 -10.94 15.68 -9.87
N PRO A 132 -12.22 15.77 -10.27
CA PRO A 132 -13.28 16.14 -9.34
C PRO A 132 -13.48 15.06 -8.27
N LEU A 133 -13.82 15.47 -7.08
CA LEU A 133 -14.30 14.59 -6.02
C LEU A 133 -15.71 15.04 -5.60
N PRO A 134 -16.72 14.17 -5.60
CA PRO A 134 -16.67 12.73 -5.95
C PRO A 134 -16.17 12.48 -7.38
N LEU A 135 -15.45 11.36 -7.57
CA LEU A 135 -15.00 10.92 -8.89
C LEU A 135 -16.15 10.22 -9.61
N PRO A 136 -16.71 10.80 -10.69
CA PRO A 136 -17.91 10.22 -11.32
C PRO A 136 -17.61 8.98 -12.16
N SER A 137 -16.42 8.90 -12.76
CA SER A 137 -16.02 7.78 -13.60
C SER A 137 -14.50 7.63 -13.71
N THR A 138 -14.06 6.42 -14.10
CA THR A 138 -12.64 6.11 -14.33
C THR A 138 -12.06 6.89 -15.52
N GLU A 139 -12.88 7.24 -16.52
CA GLU A 139 -12.46 7.98 -17.72
C GLU A 139 -11.92 9.37 -17.36
N LEU A 140 -12.62 10.11 -16.50
CA LEU A 140 -12.16 11.43 -16.03
C LEU A 140 -10.83 11.37 -15.27
N TRP A 141 -10.62 10.28 -14.53
CA TRP A 141 -9.37 10.06 -13.87
C TRP A 141 -8.23 9.79 -14.87
N LEU A 142 -8.48 8.95 -15.91
CA LEU A 142 -7.51 8.69 -16.99
C LEU A 142 -7.22 9.96 -17.80
N GLU A 143 -8.23 10.78 -18.11
CA GLU A 143 -8.05 12.06 -18.78
C GLU A 143 -7.16 13.01 -18.00
N ALA A 144 -7.31 13.08 -16.66
CA ALA A 144 -6.48 13.91 -15.80
C ALA A 144 -4.99 13.53 -15.89
N TYR A 145 -4.68 12.24 -15.84
CA TYR A 145 -3.30 11.76 -16.03
C TYR A 145 -2.82 11.96 -17.48
N GLY A 146 -3.67 11.66 -18.46
CA GLY A 146 -3.34 11.80 -19.88
C GLY A 146 -2.98 13.24 -20.26
N SER A 147 -3.72 14.21 -19.75
CA SER A 147 -3.44 15.64 -19.96
C SER A 147 -2.06 16.05 -19.43
N GLU A 148 -1.70 15.61 -18.22
CA GLU A 148 -0.40 15.92 -17.64
C GLU A 148 0.75 15.19 -18.36
N LEU A 149 0.54 13.93 -18.74
CA LEU A 149 1.51 13.15 -19.51
C LEU A 149 1.79 13.78 -20.88
N ALA A 150 0.74 14.25 -21.58
CA ALA A 150 0.86 14.95 -22.86
C ALA A 150 1.61 16.28 -22.74
N ALA A 151 1.59 16.91 -21.57
CA ALA A 151 2.31 18.17 -21.31
C ALA A 151 3.81 17.96 -20.99
N GLY A 152 4.32 16.73 -21.07
CA GLY A 152 5.74 16.36 -20.87
C GLY A 152 6.02 15.98 -19.41
N VAL A 153 6.03 14.68 -19.14
CA VAL A 153 6.36 14.07 -17.85
C VAL A 153 7.34 12.93 -18.09
N GLU A 154 8.47 12.95 -17.41
CA GLU A 154 9.50 11.91 -17.50
C GLU A 154 9.35 10.81 -16.45
N LEU A 155 8.62 11.12 -15.35
CA LEU A 155 8.39 10.17 -14.27
C LEU A 155 6.97 10.30 -13.74
N LEU A 156 6.25 9.18 -13.68
CA LEU A 156 5.01 9.02 -12.95
C LEU A 156 5.27 8.22 -11.67
N VAL A 157 4.94 8.78 -10.50
CA VAL A 157 4.90 8.04 -9.22
C VAL A 157 3.46 7.92 -8.79
N LEU A 158 2.93 6.71 -8.78
CA LEU A 158 1.51 6.42 -8.69
C LEU A 158 1.19 5.51 -7.50
N ASP A 159 0.24 5.90 -6.65
CA ASP A 159 -0.35 4.99 -5.66
C ASP A 159 -1.20 3.93 -6.38
N HIS A 160 -0.99 2.64 -6.11
CA HIS A 160 -1.87 1.57 -6.65
C HIS A 160 -3.28 1.64 -6.04
N ILE A 161 -3.36 1.92 -4.74
CA ILE A 161 -4.60 2.25 -4.03
C ILE A 161 -4.30 3.48 -3.18
N THR A 162 -5.03 4.56 -3.44
CA THR A 162 -4.79 5.83 -2.77
C THR A 162 -5.12 5.76 -1.28
N SER A 163 -4.32 6.44 -0.46
CA SER A 163 -4.51 6.40 0.98
C SER A 163 -5.69 7.27 1.46
N PRO A 164 -5.88 8.52 1.00
CA PRO A 164 -6.99 9.35 1.47
C PRO A 164 -8.36 8.91 0.97
N THR A 165 -8.49 8.64 -0.33
CA THR A 165 -9.78 8.38 -1.00
C THR A 165 -10.09 6.89 -1.16
N ALA A 166 -9.13 6.01 -0.87
CA ALA A 166 -9.22 4.55 -1.04
C ALA A 166 -9.51 4.11 -2.50
N LEU A 167 -9.15 4.92 -3.48
CA LEU A 167 -9.34 4.63 -4.89
C LEU A 167 -8.34 3.58 -5.37
N TRP A 168 -8.82 2.44 -5.85
CA TRP A 168 -8.02 1.47 -6.61
C TRP A 168 -7.86 1.96 -8.05
N GLN A 169 -6.61 2.21 -8.44
CA GLN A 169 -6.28 2.81 -9.72
C GLN A 169 -6.08 1.74 -10.81
N PRO A 170 -6.62 1.91 -12.02
CA PRO A 170 -6.61 0.91 -13.08
C PRO A 170 -5.26 0.90 -13.82
N LEU A 171 -4.26 0.20 -13.26
CA LEU A 171 -2.91 0.10 -13.81
C LEU A 171 -2.89 -0.44 -15.24
N ASP A 172 -3.78 -1.38 -15.58
CA ASP A 172 -3.86 -1.96 -16.93
C ASP A 172 -4.17 -0.92 -18.03
N GLN A 173 -4.78 0.22 -17.66
CA GLN A 173 -5.06 1.33 -18.58
C GLN A 173 -4.00 2.44 -18.50
N LEU A 174 -3.53 2.75 -17.30
CA LEU A 174 -2.59 3.85 -17.10
C LEU A 174 -1.16 3.51 -17.55
N LEU A 175 -0.70 2.28 -17.35
CA LEU A 175 0.66 1.90 -17.74
C LEU A 175 0.92 2.03 -19.25
N PRO A 176 0.04 1.51 -20.14
CA PRO A 176 0.19 1.75 -21.57
C PRO A 176 0.12 3.23 -21.95
N LEU A 177 -0.74 4.01 -21.27
CA LEU A 177 -0.85 5.47 -21.49
C LEU A 177 0.46 6.16 -21.11
N ALA A 178 1.01 5.93 -19.93
CA ALA A 178 2.28 6.52 -19.50
C ALA A 178 3.43 6.13 -20.45
N ARG A 179 3.49 4.86 -20.85
CA ARG A 179 4.50 4.36 -21.80
C ARG A 179 4.39 5.04 -23.17
N SER A 180 3.19 5.29 -23.70
CA SER A 180 2.99 5.96 -24.97
C SER A 180 3.54 7.39 -24.98
N HIS A 181 3.64 8.02 -23.81
CA HIS A 181 4.26 9.34 -23.60
C HIS A 181 5.75 9.25 -23.17
N GLY A 182 6.34 8.07 -23.09
CA GLY A 182 7.74 7.87 -22.73
C GLY A 182 8.06 8.07 -21.26
N ALA A 183 7.05 8.18 -20.38
CA ALA A 183 7.24 8.33 -18.94
C ALA A 183 7.70 7.02 -18.28
N ARG A 184 8.67 7.11 -17.39
CA ARG A 184 9.00 6.03 -16.44
C ARG A 184 7.90 5.94 -15.37
N VAL A 185 7.66 4.73 -14.84
CA VAL A 185 6.57 4.51 -13.88
C VAL A 185 7.04 3.77 -12.65
N ILE A 186 6.92 4.42 -11.49
CA ILE A 186 7.11 3.82 -10.17
C ILE A 186 5.74 3.69 -9.49
N ILE A 187 5.40 2.50 -9.01
CA ILE A 187 4.15 2.26 -8.29
C ILE A 187 4.40 2.20 -6.78
N ASP A 188 3.75 3.12 -6.05
CA ASP A 188 3.54 2.98 -4.61
C ASP A 188 2.42 1.96 -4.39
N GLY A 189 2.81 0.73 -4.19
CA GLY A 189 1.93 -0.41 -3.95
C GLY A 189 1.68 -0.69 -2.47
N ALA A 190 1.83 0.30 -1.58
CA ALA A 190 1.71 0.09 -0.14
C ALA A 190 0.43 -0.65 0.28
N HIS A 191 -0.66 -0.47 -0.46
CA HIS A 191 -1.95 -1.11 -0.21
C HIS A 191 -2.28 -2.25 -1.18
N GLY A 192 -1.43 -2.56 -2.17
CA GLY A 192 -1.72 -3.56 -3.20
C GLY A 192 -1.66 -5.01 -2.70
N PRO A 193 -0.52 -5.47 -2.12
CA PRO A 193 -0.34 -6.87 -1.71
C PRO A 193 -1.40 -7.32 -0.69
N GLY A 194 -2.18 -8.36 -1.04
CA GLY A 194 -3.26 -8.87 -0.22
C GLY A 194 -4.58 -8.07 -0.29
N SER A 195 -4.61 -7.00 -1.09
CA SER A 195 -5.83 -6.22 -1.39
C SER A 195 -6.42 -6.55 -2.75
N VAL A 196 -5.57 -6.60 -3.77
CA VAL A 196 -5.94 -6.80 -5.17
C VAL A 196 -5.04 -7.85 -5.79
N PRO A 197 -5.46 -8.50 -6.88
CA PRO A 197 -4.60 -9.36 -7.67
C PRO A 197 -3.40 -8.57 -8.21
N LEU A 198 -2.23 -9.20 -8.19
CA LEU A 198 -0.98 -8.58 -8.64
C LEU A 198 -0.37 -9.44 -9.77
N GLU A 199 0.08 -8.78 -10.82
CA GLU A 199 0.70 -9.39 -12.01
C GLU A 199 1.88 -8.52 -12.48
N LEU A 200 2.97 -8.47 -11.68
CA LEU A 200 4.03 -7.48 -11.87
C LEU A 200 4.76 -7.65 -13.21
N ASP A 201 5.00 -8.88 -13.67
CA ASP A 201 5.67 -9.10 -14.97
C ASP A 201 4.79 -8.62 -16.13
N LYS A 202 3.46 -8.82 -16.05
CA LYS A 202 2.51 -8.26 -17.01
C LYS A 202 2.55 -6.73 -17.03
N TRP A 203 2.57 -6.12 -15.84
CA TRP A 203 2.63 -4.67 -15.73
C TRP A 203 3.98 -4.09 -16.16
N ALA A 204 5.08 -4.81 -15.92
CA ALA A 204 6.38 -4.44 -16.47
C ALA A 204 6.38 -4.45 -18.01
N ALA A 205 5.79 -5.47 -18.63
CA ALA A 205 5.61 -5.52 -20.09
C ALA A 205 4.72 -4.37 -20.60
N ALA A 206 3.80 -3.86 -19.78
CA ALA A 206 2.96 -2.71 -20.09
C ALA A 206 3.64 -1.34 -19.84
N GLY A 207 4.78 -1.29 -19.14
CA GLY A 207 5.54 -0.05 -18.93
C GLY A 207 5.82 0.31 -17.49
N MET A 208 5.55 -0.56 -16.52
CA MET A 208 5.96 -0.36 -15.13
C MET A 208 7.45 -0.64 -14.95
N ASP A 209 8.19 0.28 -14.33
CA ASP A 209 9.61 0.14 -14.06
C ASP A 209 9.89 -0.41 -12.64
N ALA A 210 9.10 -0.01 -11.65
CA ALA A 210 9.28 -0.45 -10.28
C ALA A 210 7.95 -0.50 -9.51
N TYR A 211 7.87 -1.40 -8.55
CA TYR A 211 6.75 -1.56 -7.62
C TYR A 211 7.27 -1.73 -6.19
N VAL A 212 6.77 -0.95 -5.25
CA VAL A 212 7.13 -1.09 -3.84
C VAL A 212 5.87 -1.39 -3.03
N GLY A 213 5.86 -2.49 -2.27
CA GLY A 213 4.67 -2.93 -1.54
C GLY A 213 4.94 -3.32 -0.09
N ASN A 214 3.96 -3.06 0.80
CA ASN A 214 4.05 -3.46 2.19
C ASN A 214 3.53 -4.89 2.39
N LEU A 215 4.28 -5.72 3.10
CA LEU A 215 3.85 -7.04 3.56
C LEU A 215 3.09 -6.95 4.89
N HIS A 216 3.40 -5.93 5.71
CA HIS A 216 2.84 -5.77 7.05
C HIS A 216 1.42 -5.19 7.09
N LYS A 217 0.83 -4.79 5.95
CA LYS A 217 -0.56 -4.36 5.88
C LYS A 217 -1.47 -5.58 5.63
N TRP A 218 -1.91 -5.78 4.41
CA TRP A 218 -2.95 -6.76 4.07
C TRP A 218 -2.47 -8.22 4.03
N LEU A 219 -1.14 -8.46 4.03
CA LEU A 219 -0.56 -9.78 4.22
C LEU A 219 -0.25 -10.10 5.70
N CYS A 220 -0.55 -9.18 6.60
CA CYS A 220 -0.43 -9.35 8.06
C CYS A 220 0.97 -9.73 8.57
N CYS A 221 2.03 -9.61 7.75
CA CYS A 221 3.38 -9.86 8.21
C CYS A 221 3.77 -8.90 9.35
N PRO A 222 4.68 -9.27 10.23
CA PRO A 222 5.19 -8.36 11.24
C PRO A 222 5.73 -7.05 10.64
N ARG A 223 5.59 -5.94 11.36
CA ARG A 223 6.03 -4.62 10.91
C ARG A 223 7.54 -4.61 10.67
N GLY A 224 8.00 -3.76 9.73
CA GLY A 224 9.37 -3.79 9.25
C GLY A 224 9.55 -4.72 8.04
N SER A 225 8.46 -5.12 7.38
CA SER A 225 8.47 -5.99 6.21
C SER A 225 7.73 -5.37 5.03
N ALA A 226 8.44 -5.21 3.94
CA ALA A 226 8.00 -4.73 2.64
C ALA A 226 8.89 -5.31 1.56
N PHE A 227 8.59 -5.05 0.31
CA PHE A 227 9.44 -5.43 -0.81
C PHE A 227 9.55 -4.31 -1.83
N LEU A 228 10.64 -4.33 -2.55
CA LEU A 228 10.90 -3.59 -3.77
C LEU A 228 11.00 -4.61 -4.90
N TRP A 229 10.34 -4.35 -6.01
CA TRP A 229 10.51 -5.06 -7.27
C TRP A 229 10.87 -4.06 -8.36
N VAL A 230 11.86 -4.41 -9.20
CA VAL A 230 12.28 -3.57 -10.33
C VAL A 230 12.41 -4.39 -11.62
N ALA A 231 12.05 -3.75 -12.73
CA ALA A 231 12.22 -4.29 -14.07
C ALA A 231 13.73 -4.46 -14.41
N ASP A 232 14.02 -5.34 -15.36
CA ASP A 232 15.38 -5.74 -15.69
C ASP A 232 16.35 -4.57 -15.97
N PRO A 233 16.00 -3.53 -16.76
CA PRO A 233 16.91 -2.40 -16.99
C PRO A 233 17.32 -1.65 -15.72
N TRP A 234 16.47 -1.64 -14.70
CA TRP A 234 16.75 -0.94 -13.44
C TRP A 234 17.69 -1.74 -12.52
N ARG A 235 17.69 -3.09 -12.61
CA ARG A 235 18.60 -3.97 -11.87
C ARG A 235 20.08 -3.67 -12.18
N ALA A 236 20.36 -3.14 -13.37
CA ALA A 236 21.73 -2.84 -13.80
C ALA A 236 22.37 -1.68 -13.01
N TRP A 237 21.59 -0.67 -12.59
CA TRP A 237 22.13 0.54 -11.95
C TRP A 237 21.67 0.73 -10.50
N LEU A 238 20.50 0.23 -10.12
CA LEU A 238 19.97 0.41 -8.76
C LEU A 238 20.83 -0.33 -7.72
N ARG A 239 21.10 0.35 -6.61
CA ARG A 239 21.83 -0.14 -5.46
C ARG A 239 20.96 -0.02 -4.20
N PRO A 240 21.15 -0.84 -3.17
CA PRO A 240 20.49 -0.59 -1.88
C PRO A 240 20.97 0.74 -1.29
N LEU A 241 20.14 1.38 -0.46
CA LEU A 241 20.54 2.57 0.29
C LEU A 241 21.71 2.29 1.23
N VAL A 242 21.83 1.05 1.71
CA VAL A 242 22.91 0.62 2.59
C VAL A 242 23.88 -0.27 1.81
N ILE A 243 25.01 0.30 1.40
CA ILE A 243 26.06 -0.44 0.74
C ILE A 243 26.76 -1.35 1.76
N SER A 244 26.87 -2.63 1.46
CA SER A 244 27.44 -3.64 2.33
C SER A 244 28.28 -4.67 1.55
N HIS A 245 28.44 -5.89 2.10
CA HIS A 245 29.31 -6.95 1.57
C HIS A 245 29.00 -7.37 0.13
N GLY A 246 27.75 -7.24 -0.32
CA GLY A 246 27.36 -7.55 -1.70
C GLY A 246 28.05 -6.67 -2.77
N ALA A 247 28.52 -5.46 -2.39
CA ALA A 247 29.11 -4.51 -3.33
C ALA A 247 30.42 -5.00 -3.98
N ASN A 248 31.16 -5.87 -3.31
CA ASN A 248 32.41 -6.49 -3.81
C ASN A 248 32.35 -8.02 -3.80
N ALA A 249 31.14 -8.60 -3.72
CA ALA A 249 30.97 -10.03 -3.81
C ALA A 249 31.42 -10.53 -5.22
N PRO A 250 32.08 -11.71 -5.30
CA PRO A 250 32.46 -12.28 -6.59
C PRO A 250 31.20 -12.62 -7.40
N ALA A 251 31.33 -12.61 -8.73
CA ALA A 251 30.28 -13.08 -9.61
C ALA A 251 29.92 -14.53 -9.27
N GLY A 252 28.63 -14.82 -9.15
CA GLY A 252 28.08 -16.11 -8.77
C GLY A 252 26.72 -16.37 -9.42
N GLU A 253 25.93 -17.25 -8.82
CA GLU A 253 24.58 -17.56 -9.30
C GLU A 253 23.60 -16.39 -9.13
N LEU A 254 23.79 -15.58 -8.07
CA LEU A 254 22.96 -14.39 -7.83
C LEU A 254 23.49 -13.20 -8.63
N SER A 255 22.57 -12.42 -9.17
CA SER A 255 22.91 -11.15 -9.80
C SER A 255 23.48 -10.16 -8.77
N ARG A 256 24.20 -9.13 -9.24
CA ARG A 256 24.68 -8.06 -8.37
C ARG A 256 23.55 -7.41 -7.56
N PHE A 257 22.40 -7.13 -8.19
CA PHE A 257 21.23 -6.59 -7.53
C PHE A 257 20.82 -7.47 -6.34
N GLN A 258 20.73 -8.78 -6.53
CA GLN A 258 20.38 -9.71 -5.46
C GLN A 258 21.43 -9.77 -4.35
N GLN A 259 22.72 -9.89 -4.72
CA GLN A 259 23.83 -9.94 -3.76
C GLN A 259 23.87 -8.71 -2.85
N GLU A 260 23.67 -7.53 -3.41
CA GLU A 260 23.73 -6.28 -2.67
C GLU A 260 22.49 -6.05 -1.77
N HIS A 261 21.30 -6.46 -2.21
CA HIS A 261 20.05 -6.28 -1.45
C HIS A 261 19.80 -7.37 -0.42
N ASP A 262 20.41 -8.57 -0.59
CA ASP A 262 20.18 -9.67 0.35
C ASP A 262 20.95 -9.52 1.66
N TRP A 263 21.98 -8.66 1.66
CA TRP A 263 22.76 -8.35 2.85
C TRP A 263 23.04 -6.86 3.00
N ILE A 264 22.18 -6.17 3.72
CA ILE A 264 22.30 -4.73 4.03
C ILE A 264 22.94 -4.47 5.39
N GLY A 265 23.67 -5.44 5.96
CA GLY A 265 24.24 -5.42 7.32
C GLY A 265 23.46 -6.33 8.25
N THR A 266 24.03 -6.55 9.46
CA THR A 266 23.41 -7.39 10.48
C THR A 266 22.10 -6.76 10.97
N HIS A 267 21.00 -7.50 10.84
CA HIS A 267 19.68 -7.09 11.30
C HIS A 267 18.79 -8.31 11.59
N ASP A 268 17.63 -8.10 12.21
CA ASP A 268 16.62 -9.13 12.42
C ASP A 268 15.76 -9.34 11.15
N PRO A 269 15.92 -10.45 10.40
CA PRO A 269 15.16 -10.74 9.19
C PRO A 269 13.78 -11.36 9.46
N SER A 270 13.44 -11.66 10.71
CA SER A 270 12.29 -12.47 11.08
C SER A 270 10.97 -11.95 10.54
N ALA A 271 10.82 -10.63 10.33
CA ALA A 271 9.57 -10.03 9.89
C ALA A 271 9.18 -10.47 8.47
N TYR A 272 10.10 -10.46 7.50
CA TYR A 272 9.81 -10.88 6.13
C TYR A 272 9.98 -12.39 5.91
N LEU A 273 10.73 -13.09 6.76
CA LEU A 273 10.78 -14.55 6.74
C LEU A 273 9.44 -15.20 7.15
N CYS A 274 8.53 -14.45 7.79
CA CYS A 274 7.16 -14.90 8.05
C CYS A 274 6.27 -14.96 6.80
N LEU A 275 6.67 -14.41 5.66
CA LEU A 275 5.81 -14.28 4.47
C LEU A 275 5.24 -15.61 3.95
N PRO A 276 6.02 -16.70 3.80
CA PRO A 276 5.45 -17.97 3.33
C PRO A 276 4.32 -18.45 4.24
N LYS A 277 4.49 -18.32 5.56
CA LYS A 277 3.46 -18.67 6.55
C LYS A 277 2.25 -17.72 6.49
N ALA A 278 2.47 -16.45 6.26
CA ALA A 278 1.38 -15.48 6.07
C ALA A 278 0.49 -15.84 4.87
N LEU A 279 1.09 -16.15 3.72
CA LEU A 279 0.38 -16.56 2.52
C LEU A 279 -0.42 -17.87 2.73
N GLU A 280 0.14 -18.82 3.47
CA GLU A 280 -0.54 -20.06 3.86
C GLU A 280 -1.76 -19.77 4.74
N LEU A 281 -1.58 -19.06 5.85
CA LEU A 281 -2.63 -18.75 6.83
C LEU A 281 -3.78 -17.94 6.24
N LEU A 282 -3.47 -17.02 5.32
CA LEU A 282 -4.47 -16.20 4.63
C LEU A 282 -5.09 -16.94 3.42
N GLY A 283 -4.66 -18.18 3.13
CA GLY A 283 -5.15 -18.94 1.98
C GLY A 283 -4.77 -18.35 0.63
N LEU A 284 -3.77 -17.46 0.59
CA LEU A 284 -3.36 -16.71 -0.61
C LEU A 284 -2.35 -17.45 -1.50
N ALA A 285 -1.85 -18.60 -1.05
CA ALA A 285 -0.97 -19.46 -1.85
C ALA A 285 -1.71 -20.22 -2.98
N GLN A 286 -3.04 -20.22 -2.97
CA GLN A 286 -3.86 -20.97 -3.92
C GLN A 286 -4.17 -20.14 -5.19
N PRO A 287 -4.20 -20.77 -6.39
CA PRO A 287 -4.58 -20.08 -7.62
C PRO A 287 -5.95 -19.37 -7.49
N GLY A 288 -6.04 -18.14 -8.00
CA GLY A 288 -7.25 -17.32 -7.97
C GLY A 288 -7.70 -16.84 -6.58
N ALA A 289 -6.91 -17.09 -5.51
CA ALA A 289 -7.27 -16.69 -4.16
C ALA A 289 -7.34 -15.17 -4.00
N GLN A 290 -6.44 -14.43 -4.63
CA GLN A 290 -6.44 -12.96 -4.59
C GLN A 290 -7.73 -12.37 -5.17
N GLN A 291 -8.21 -12.90 -6.30
CA GLN A 291 -9.45 -12.44 -6.91
C GLN A 291 -10.67 -12.75 -6.02
N ARG A 292 -10.78 -13.99 -5.51
CA ARG A 292 -11.87 -14.35 -4.59
C ARG A 292 -11.90 -13.47 -3.34
N LEU A 293 -10.74 -13.14 -2.79
CA LEU A 293 -10.62 -12.25 -1.63
C LEU A 293 -11.07 -10.83 -1.97
N LEU A 294 -10.65 -10.31 -3.12
CA LEU A 294 -11.08 -9.00 -3.61
C LEU A 294 -12.62 -8.95 -3.77
N ASP A 295 -13.21 -9.93 -4.46
CA ASP A 295 -14.65 -9.95 -4.72
C ASP A 295 -15.46 -9.97 -3.42
N GLN A 296 -15.03 -10.79 -2.45
CA GLN A 296 -15.68 -10.87 -1.14
C GLN A 296 -15.58 -9.55 -0.38
N ARG A 297 -14.37 -8.96 -0.27
CA ARG A 297 -14.16 -7.70 0.43
C ARG A 297 -14.89 -6.54 -0.22
N ARG A 298 -14.86 -6.47 -1.55
CA ARG A 298 -15.55 -5.43 -2.31
C ARG A 298 -17.05 -5.46 -2.05
N SER A 299 -17.68 -6.64 -2.11
CA SER A 299 -19.12 -6.78 -1.83
C SER A 299 -19.48 -6.27 -0.42
N GLN A 300 -18.71 -6.67 0.59
CA GLN A 300 -18.91 -6.23 1.98
C GLN A 300 -18.72 -4.71 2.13
N LEU A 301 -17.66 -4.16 1.53
CA LEU A 301 -17.34 -2.74 1.64
C LEU A 301 -18.33 -1.83 0.89
N LEU A 302 -18.87 -2.29 -0.24
CA LEU A 302 -19.90 -1.55 -0.96
C LEU A 302 -21.19 -1.46 -0.14
N ALA A 303 -21.61 -2.56 0.51
CA ALA A 303 -22.75 -2.57 1.42
C ALA A 303 -22.50 -1.66 2.65
N ALA A 304 -21.29 -1.78 3.26
CA ALA A 304 -20.89 -0.93 4.38
C ALA A 304 -20.89 0.56 4.01
N ARG A 305 -20.37 0.91 2.83
CA ARG A 305 -20.36 2.29 2.32
C ARG A 305 -21.78 2.86 2.24
N GLN A 306 -22.72 2.11 1.69
CA GLN A 306 -24.10 2.55 1.55
C GLN A 306 -24.74 2.80 2.94
N GLN A 307 -24.57 1.89 3.89
CA GLN A 307 -25.07 2.03 5.27
C GLN A 307 -24.48 3.28 5.96
N LEU A 308 -23.18 3.50 5.80
CA LEU A 308 -22.50 4.65 6.42
C LEU A 308 -22.88 5.98 5.75
N GLN A 309 -23.10 6.00 4.41
CA GLN A 309 -23.62 7.19 3.73
C GLN A 309 -25.03 7.55 4.25
N GLN A 310 -25.89 6.56 4.47
CA GLN A 310 -27.20 6.79 5.08
C GLN A 310 -27.07 7.36 6.51
N ALA A 311 -26.15 6.83 7.32
CA ALA A 311 -25.90 7.35 8.67
C ALA A 311 -25.38 8.80 8.68
N LEU A 312 -24.65 9.21 7.63
CA LEU A 312 -24.24 10.61 7.41
C LEU A 312 -25.38 11.52 6.93
N GLY A 313 -26.59 11.00 6.68
CA GLY A 313 -27.67 11.75 6.02
C GLY A 313 -27.41 12.03 4.54
N ARG A 314 -26.54 11.25 3.90
CA ARG A 314 -26.11 11.43 2.49
C ARG A 314 -26.39 10.18 1.65
N GLY A 315 -27.46 9.45 1.94
CA GLY A 315 -27.80 8.20 1.25
C GLY A 315 -27.96 8.34 -0.27
N ASP A 316 -28.45 9.49 -0.75
CA ASP A 316 -28.64 9.80 -2.16
C ASP A 316 -27.43 10.50 -2.83
N ALA A 317 -26.40 10.85 -2.04
CA ALA A 317 -25.21 11.49 -2.58
C ALA A 317 -24.35 10.50 -3.39
N PRO A 318 -23.69 10.96 -4.47
CA PRO A 318 -22.78 10.12 -5.21
C PRO A 318 -21.64 9.64 -4.29
N PRO A 319 -21.19 8.37 -4.42
CA PRO A 319 -20.06 7.87 -3.64
C PRO A 319 -18.78 8.59 -4.05
N LEU A 320 -17.83 8.74 -3.11
CA LEU A 320 -16.55 9.42 -3.34
C LEU A 320 -15.77 8.85 -4.53
N VAL A 321 -15.81 7.51 -4.68
CA VAL A 321 -15.21 6.79 -5.81
C VAL A 321 -16.22 5.78 -6.38
N PRO A 322 -16.19 5.48 -7.69
CA PRO A 322 -17.08 4.51 -8.29
C PRO A 322 -16.85 3.09 -7.73
N ALA A 323 -17.82 2.18 -7.93
CA ALA A 323 -17.77 0.84 -7.33
C ALA A 323 -16.58 0.01 -7.80
N GLU A 324 -16.20 0.14 -9.07
CA GLU A 324 -15.02 -0.51 -9.67
C GLU A 324 -13.70 -0.04 -9.05
N GLY A 325 -13.63 1.17 -8.51
CA GLY A 325 -12.49 1.73 -7.80
C GLY A 325 -12.39 1.30 -6.33
N VAL A 326 -13.28 0.42 -5.83
CA VAL A 326 -13.23 -0.09 -4.47
C VAL A 326 -12.44 -1.40 -4.41
N ALA A 327 -11.46 -1.49 -3.50
CA ALA A 327 -10.69 -2.71 -3.22
C ALA A 327 -10.90 -3.20 -1.77
N SER A 328 -9.98 -2.89 -0.87
CA SER A 328 -10.00 -3.33 0.53
C SER A 328 -10.35 -2.22 1.53
N MET A 329 -10.64 -1.02 1.03
CA MET A 329 -11.05 0.15 1.83
C MET A 329 -12.16 0.90 1.10
N VAL A 330 -12.93 1.65 1.89
CA VAL A 330 -13.82 2.70 1.38
C VAL A 330 -13.58 3.98 2.15
N ALA A 331 -13.75 5.11 1.48
CA ALA A 331 -13.68 6.42 2.08
C ALA A 331 -15.04 7.14 1.94
N LEU A 332 -15.42 7.86 2.97
CA LEU A 332 -16.63 8.67 3.03
C LEU A 332 -16.23 10.14 3.17
N ASP A 333 -16.78 10.97 2.33
CA ASP A 333 -16.53 12.41 2.40
C ASP A 333 -17.25 13.02 3.61
N LEU A 334 -16.50 13.58 4.54
CA LEU A 334 -17.04 14.32 5.69
C LEU A 334 -17.22 15.81 5.38
N GLY A 335 -16.77 16.29 4.22
CA GLY A 335 -16.69 17.72 3.92
C GLY A 335 -15.48 18.38 4.61
N VAL A 336 -15.58 19.70 4.84
CA VAL A 336 -14.50 20.49 5.43
C VAL A 336 -14.60 20.44 6.97
N CYS A 337 -13.58 19.91 7.62
CA CYS A 337 -13.51 19.82 9.07
C CYS A 337 -12.07 19.86 9.60
N ASP A 338 -11.93 19.91 10.93
CA ASP A 338 -10.67 19.62 11.60
C ASP A 338 -10.50 18.10 11.77
N PRO A 339 -9.56 17.46 11.06
CA PRO A 339 -9.41 16.01 11.08
C PRO A 339 -9.05 15.47 12.48
N LEU A 340 -8.31 16.24 13.30
CA LEU A 340 -7.92 15.81 14.65
C LEU A 340 -9.08 15.84 15.62
N VAL A 341 -9.94 16.85 15.52
CA VAL A 341 -11.14 16.96 16.38
C VAL A 341 -12.10 15.82 16.07
N VAL A 342 -12.39 15.57 14.80
CA VAL A 342 -13.28 14.47 14.38
C VAL A 342 -12.66 13.11 14.71
N TYR A 343 -11.35 12.92 14.51
CA TYR A 343 -10.66 11.70 14.90
C TYR A 343 -10.76 11.42 16.41
N ARG A 344 -10.59 12.46 17.26
CA ARG A 344 -10.73 12.33 18.72
C ARG A 344 -12.14 11.94 19.12
N PHE A 345 -13.16 12.49 18.49
CA PHE A 345 -14.56 12.12 18.72
C PHE A 345 -14.78 10.61 18.58
N PHE A 346 -14.24 9.96 17.54
CA PHE A 346 -14.30 8.51 17.37
C PHE A 346 -13.43 7.77 18.40
N ARG A 347 -12.25 8.26 18.68
CA ARG A 347 -11.34 7.65 19.66
C ARG A 347 -11.92 7.63 21.08
N ASP A 348 -12.58 8.69 21.48
CA ASP A 348 -13.25 8.79 22.81
C ASP A 348 -14.37 7.75 22.94
N ARG A 349 -14.95 7.33 21.81
CA ARG A 349 -15.93 6.24 21.72
C ARG A 349 -15.28 4.86 21.48
N ARG A 350 -13.96 4.76 21.61
CA ARG A 350 -13.18 3.53 21.40
C ARG A 350 -13.26 2.99 19.97
N LEU A 351 -13.52 3.83 18.99
CA LEU A 351 -13.53 3.50 17.58
C LEU A 351 -12.20 3.94 16.95
N GLN A 352 -11.44 2.98 16.42
CA GLN A 352 -10.20 3.25 15.71
C GLN A 352 -10.46 3.28 14.19
N VAL A 353 -10.93 4.40 13.71
CA VAL A 353 -11.15 4.70 12.29
C VAL A 353 -10.41 5.99 11.94
N PRO A 354 -9.63 6.02 10.85
CA PRO A 354 -8.89 7.22 10.48
C PRO A 354 -9.79 8.27 9.84
N VAL A 355 -9.54 9.53 10.20
CA VAL A 355 -10.04 10.71 9.50
C VAL A 355 -8.86 11.33 8.76
N VAL A 356 -8.90 11.27 7.44
CA VAL A 356 -7.77 11.61 6.58
C VAL A 356 -8.06 12.89 5.84
N PRO A 357 -7.24 13.96 5.99
CA PRO A 357 -7.39 15.18 5.21
C PRO A 357 -6.91 14.96 3.77
N LEU A 358 -7.56 15.61 2.80
CA LEU A 358 -7.10 15.61 1.40
C LEU A 358 -5.74 16.31 1.27
N VAL A 359 -5.60 17.45 1.93
CA VAL A 359 -4.33 18.18 1.98
C VAL A 359 -3.73 18.03 3.38
N PRO A 360 -2.60 17.33 3.53
CA PRO A 360 -1.94 17.14 4.81
C PRO A 360 -1.58 18.47 5.47
N HIS A 361 -1.74 18.52 6.79
CA HIS A 361 -1.43 19.71 7.64
C HIS A 361 -2.26 20.97 7.37
N GLN A 362 -3.23 20.94 6.43
CA GLN A 362 -4.20 22.01 6.26
C GLN A 362 -5.37 21.83 7.24
N VAL A 363 -5.70 22.87 8.00
CA VAL A 363 -6.84 22.86 8.93
C VAL A 363 -7.57 24.21 8.82
N PRO A 364 -8.87 24.20 8.51
CA PRO A 364 -9.68 23.03 8.14
C PRO A 364 -9.32 22.50 6.74
N SER A 365 -9.62 21.22 6.50
CA SER A 365 -9.40 20.53 5.22
C SER A 365 -10.62 19.71 4.84
N ARG A 366 -10.80 19.40 3.56
CA ARG A 366 -11.71 18.34 3.14
C ARG A 366 -11.18 17.02 3.70
N CYS A 367 -12.02 16.31 4.44
CA CYS A 367 -11.62 15.12 5.19
C CYS A 367 -12.46 13.91 4.78
N PHE A 368 -11.84 12.75 4.91
CA PHE A 368 -12.47 11.47 4.60
C PHE A 368 -12.41 10.55 5.81
N LEU A 369 -13.52 9.93 6.16
CA LEU A 369 -13.53 8.78 7.06
C LEU A 369 -13.21 7.54 6.24
N ARG A 370 -12.08 6.85 6.53
CA ARG A 370 -11.64 5.69 5.77
C ARG A 370 -11.86 4.40 6.55
N LEU A 371 -12.77 3.56 6.09
CA LEU A 371 -13.04 2.25 6.65
C LEU A 371 -12.11 1.20 6.03
N SER A 372 -11.48 0.40 6.88
CA SER A 372 -10.72 -0.80 6.52
C SER A 372 -11.30 -1.99 7.24
N TRP A 373 -12.17 -2.74 6.56
CA TRP A 373 -12.77 -3.97 7.10
C TRP A 373 -11.81 -5.15 6.92
N PHE A 374 -11.64 -5.96 7.96
CA PHE A 374 -10.77 -7.14 7.90
C PHE A 374 -11.42 -8.37 8.58
N ALA A 375 -10.74 -9.52 8.56
CA ALA A 375 -11.27 -10.82 8.98
C ALA A 375 -11.77 -10.90 10.45
N TYR A 376 -11.33 -10.02 11.32
CA TYR A 376 -11.74 -9.95 12.72
C TYR A 376 -12.96 -9.04 12.96
N ASN A 377 -13.44 -8.32 11.94
CA ASN A 377 -14.59 -7.44 12.08
C ASN A 377 -15.91 -8.18 11.84
N GLU A 378 -16.91 -7.82 12.60
CA GLU A 378 -18.27 -8.38 12.55
C GLU A 378 -19.29 -7.33 12.08
N PRO A 379 -20.47 -7.75 11.59
CA PRO A 379 -21.53 -6.80 11.18
C PRO A 379 -21.93 -5.79 12.28
N SER A 380 -21.94 -6.21 13.53
CA SER A 380 -22.18 -5.35 14.70
C SER A 380 -21.17 -4.19 14.82
N ASP A 381 -19.94 -4.39 14.36
CA ASP A 381 -18.92 -3.34 14.35
C ASP A 381 -19.31 -2.18 13.42
N LEU A 382 -19.94 -2.52 12.30
CA LEU A 382 -20.43 -1.54 11.35
C LEU A 382 -21.64 -0.76 11.89
N GLU A 383 -22.51 -1.42 12.65
CA GLU A 383 -23.67 -0.77 13.31
C GLU A 383 -23.18 0.26 14.34
N LEU A 384 -22.18 -0.09 15.15
CA LEU A 384 -21.56 0.84 16.11
C LEU A 384 -20.90 2.03 15.41
N LEU A 385 -20.19 1.79 14.29
CA LEU A 385 -19.61 2.88 13.51
C LEU A 385 -20.71 3.76 12.90
N ALA A 386 -21.77 3.18 12.34
CA ALA A 386 -22.88 3.92 11.73
C ALA A 386 -23.58 4.81 12.77
N GLN A 387 -23.86 4.30 13.97
CA GLN A 387 -24.42 5.08 15.06
C GLN A 387 -23.51 6.27 15.41
N ALA A 388 -22.22 6.02 15.67
CA ALA A 388 -21.28 7.07 16.03
C ALA A 388 -21.10 8.11 14.89
N LEU A 389 -21.20 7.68 13.64
CA LEU A 389 -21.12 8.55 12.48
C LEU A 389 -22.37 9.46 12.36
N GLY A 390 -23.55 8.95 12.66
CA GLY A 390 -24.78 9.75 12.73
C GLY A 390 -24.72 10.80 13.85
N GLU A 391 -24.20 10.43 15.04
CA GLU A 391 -23.93 11.38 16.12
C GLU A 391 -22.91 12.47 15.70
N ALA A 392 -21.82 12.06 15.01
CA ALA A 392 -20.80 12.98 14.49
C ALA A 392 -21.41 13.94 13.46
N ALA A 393 -22.24 13.45 12.55
CA ALA A 393 -22.91 14.27 11.54
C ALA A 393 -23.79 15.36 12.18
N SER A 394 -24.53 15.00 13.22
CA SER A 394 -25.38 15.94 13.98
C SER A 394 -24.54 16.93 14.81
N TYR A 395 -23.42 16.51 15.36
CA TYR A 395 -22.57 17.33 16.23
C TYR A 395 -21.68 18.32 15.46
N PHE A 396 -21.11 17.87 14.31
CA PHE A 396 -20.17 18.68 13.54
C PHE A 396 -20.83 19.42 12.37
N GLU A 397 -22.10 19.13 12.07
CA GLU A 397 -22.84 19.75 10.94
C GLU A 397 -22.01 19.72 9.65
N PHE A 398 -21.45 18.54 9.30
CA PHE A 398 -20.55 18.40 8.15
C PHE A 398 -21.15 19.03 6.89
N ALA A 399 -20.62 20.19 6.51
CA ALA A 399 -21.06 20.87 5.31
C ALA A 399 -20.78 20.02 4.06
N PRO A 400 -21.77 19.86 3.15
CA PRO A 400 -21.47 19.25 1.88
C PRO A 400 -20.42 20.12 1.15
N TRP A 401 -19.50 19.47 0.47
CA TRP A 401 -18.59 20.17 -0.42
C TRP A 401 -19.39 20.66 -1.63
N GLY A 402 -19.44 21.99 -1.83
CA GLY A 402 -20.07 22.63 -2.97
C GLY A 402 -19.24 22.48 -4.26
#